data_a623982df7295ef8fb75c8e990e1b099
#
_entry.id   a623982df7295ef8fb75c8e990e1b099
#
_cell.length_a   1.000
_cell.length_b   1.000
_cell.length_c   1.000
_cell.angle_alpha   90.00
_cell.angle_beta   90.00
_cell.angle_gamma   90.00
#
_symmetry.space_group_name_H-M   'P 1'
#
loop_
_entity.id
_entity.type
_entity.pdbx_description
1 polymer ?
#
loop_
_entity_poly.entity_id
_entity_poly.type
_entity_poly.pdbx_seq_one_letter_code
_entity_poly.pdbx_strand_id
1 'polypeptide(L)' 'MIQYKIQKNNMGEDCAVTIVGQNISIPFAPDNTDYQAYLRWLEAGNTPEPAEENQ' A
#
# COMPACT_ATOMS: atom_id res chain seq x y z
N MET A 1 -1.27 10.28 11.78
CA MET A 1 -1.58 8.89 11.49
C MET A 1 -1.20 8.55 10.08
N ILE A 2 -0.67 7.35 9.87
CA ILE A 2 -0.30 6.90 8.54
C ILE A 2 -1.51 6.30 7.85
N GLN A 3 -1.68 6.64 6.60
CA GLN A 3 -2.71 6.07 5.76
C GLN A 3 -2.04 5.48 4.53
N TYR A 4 -2.40 4.26 4.19
CA TYR A 4 -1.85 3.58 3.04
C TYR A 4 -2.86 3.54 1.90
N LYS A 5 -2.34 3.44 0.69
CA LYS A 5 -3.15 3.40 -0.50
C LYS A 5 -2.60 2.33 -1.43
N ILE A 6 -3.50 1.52 -1.96
CA ILE A 6 -3.11 0.45 -2.88
C ILE A 6 -2.71 1.04 -4.23
N GLN A 7 -1.65 0.51 -4.81
CA GLN A 7 -1.25 0.83 -6.18
C GLN A 7 -1.46 -0.39 -7.06
N LYS A 8 -1.95 -0.15 -8.26
CA LYS A 8 -2.15 -1.21 -9.24
C LYS A 8 -1.28 -0.96 -10.45
N ASN A 9 -0.87 -2.06 -11.09
CA ASN A 9 -0.11 -1.97 -12.32
C ASN A 9 -1.07 -1.85 -13.51
N ASN A 10 -0.52 -1.89 -14.72
CA ASN A 10 -1.31 -1.74 -15.93
C ASN A 10 -2.30 -2.87 -16.14
N MET A 11 -2.09 -3.98 -15.47
CA MET A 11 -2.97 -5.14 -15.60
C MET A 11 -4.05 -5.16 -14.53
N GLY A 12 -4.11 -4.13 -13.70
CA GLY A 12 -5.11 -4.05 -12.66
C GLY A 12 -4.81 -4.88 -11.44
N GLU A 13 -3.57 -5.33 -11.29
CA GLU A 13 -3.17 -6.13 -10.15
C GLU A 13 -2.50 -5.25 -9.12
N ASP A 14 -2.71 -5.57 -7.86
CA ASP A 14 -2.06 -4.87 -6.76
C ASP A 14 -0.56 -5.12 -6.83
N CYS A 15 0.22 -4.09 -6.96
CA CYS A 15 1.66 -4.26 -7.08
C CYS A 15 2.44 -3.62 -5.94
N ALA A 16 1.83 -2.69 -5.21
CA ALA A 16 2.52 -2.02 -4.12
C ALA A 16 1.51 -1.22 -3.31
N VAL A 17 1.97 -0.65 -2.20
CA VAL A 17 1.18 0.34 -1.48
C VAL A 17 2.01 1.60 -1.36
N THR A 18 1.33 2.72 -1.27
CA THR A 18 2.00 4.00 -1.03
C THR A 18 1.50 4.59 0.28
N ILE A 19 2.31 5.45 0.86
CA ILE A 19 1.90 6.20 2.04
C ILE A 19 1.28 7.50 1.55
N VAL A 20 0.02 7.73 1.93
CA VAL A 20 -0.70 8.91 1.48
C VAL A 20 0.02 10.15 2.00
N GLY A 21 0.25 11.09 1.09
CA GLY A 21 0.97 12.30 1.43
C GLY A 21 2.47 12.22 1.24
N GLN A 22 2.98 11.06 0.84
CA GLN A 22 4.40 10.88 0.59
C GLN A 22 4.57 10.14 -0.73
N ASN A 23 5.72 10.34 -1.35
CA ASN A 23 6.02 9.67 -2.62
C ASN A 23 6.83 8.39 -2.36
N ILE A 24 6.30 7.54 -1.51
CA ILE A 24 6.97 6.30 -1.14
C ILE A 24 6.13 5.15 -1.62
N SER A 25 6.75 4.27 -2.42
CA SER A 25 6.12 3.02 -2.85
C SER A 25 6.72 1.88 -2.07
N ILE A 26 5.87 1.03 -1.54
CA ILE A 26 6.29 -0.12 -0.75
C ILE A 26 5.90 -1.37 -1.51
N PRO A 27 6.88 -2.15 -2.01
CA PRO A 27 6.54 -3.38 -2.73
C PRO A 27 6.02 -4.44 -1.77
N PHE A 28 5.28 -5.38 -2.31
CA PHE A 28 4.79 -6.52 -1.54
C PHE A 28 5.90 -7.55 -1.40
N ALA A 29 6.92 -7.21 -0.64
CA ALA A 29 8.06 -8.09 -0.42
C ALA A 29 8.12 -8.47 1.04
N PRO A 30 8.08 -9.77 1.37
CA PRO A 30 8.07 -10.17 2.79
C PRO A 30 9.29 -9.71 3.56
N ASP A 31 10.42 -9.48 2.89
CA ASP A 31 11.63 -9.04 3.55
C ASP A 31 11.68 -7.54 3.77
N ASN A 32 10.73 -6.81 3.22
CA ASN A 32 10.72 -5.36 3.32
C ASN A 32 10.10 -4.95 4.64
N THR A 33 10.86 -4.19 5.45
CA THR A 33 10.35 -3.79 6.76
C THR A 33 9.16 -2.85 6.65
N ASP A 34 9.12 -2.02 5.62
CA ASP A 34 7.97 -1.13 5.43
C ASP A 34 6.71 -1.93 5.11
N TYR A 35 6.87 -3.01 4.35
CA TYR A 35 5.74 -3.87 4.06
C TYR A 35 5.26 -4.57 5.32
N GLN A 36 6.18 -5.00 6.16
CA GLN A 36 5.80 -5.64 7.42
C GLN A 36 5.05 -4.68 8.32
N ALA A 37 5.46 -3.42 8.35
CA ALA A 37 4.74 -2.42 9.11
C ALA A 37 3.33 -2.22 8.57
N TYR A 38 3.18 -2.27 7.25
CA TYR A 38 1.88 -2.19 6.62
C TYR A 38 0.98 -3.35 7.05
N LEU A 39 1.54 -4.55 7.10
CA LEU A 39 0.77 -5.71 7.53
C LEU A 39 0.28 -5.58 8.96
N ARG A 40 1.13 -5.05 9.84
CA ARG A 40 0.71 -4.82 11.22
C ARG A 40 -0.38 -3.78 11.30
N TRP A 41 -0.30 -2.78 10.45
CA TRP A 41 -1.32 -1.75 10.39
C TRP A 41 -2.67 -2.36 10.00
N LEU A 42 -2.66 -3.29 9.05
CA LEU A 42 -3.88 -3.99 8.67
C LEU A 42 -4.43 -4.83 9.82
N GLU A 43 -3.55 -5.50 10.55
CA GLU A 43 -3.98 -6.34 11.66
C GLU A 43 -4.62 -5.52 12.78
N ALA A 44 -4.27 -4.26 12.87
CA ALA A 44 -4.87 -3.37 13.85
C ALA A 44 -6.29 -2.96 13.49
N GLY A 45 -6.80 -3.40 12.35
CA GLY A 45 -8.17 -3.12 11.97
C GLY A 45 -8.30 -1.99 10.96
N ASN A 46 -7.20 -1.55 10.39
CA ASN A 46 -7.23 -0.47 9.41
C ASN A 46 -7.46 -1.01 8.01
N THR A 47 -7.91 -0.15 7.13
CA THR A 47 -8.18 -0.51 5.74
C THR A 47 -7.49 0.49 4.83
N PRO A 48 -6.70 0.03 3.85
CA PRO A 48 -6.05 0.96 2.93
C PRO A 48 -7.06 1.57 1.95
N GLU A 49 -6.71 2.73 1.43
CA GLU A 49 -7.54 3.35 0.43
C GLU A 49 -7.44 2.55 -0.86
N PRO A 50 -8.51 2.49 -1.64
CA PRO A 50 -8.46 1.77 -2.90
C PRO A 50 -7.54 2.48 -3.89
N ALA A 51 -7.02 1.69 -4.83
CA ALA A 51 -6.16 2.25 -5.86
C ALA A 51 -6.93 3.26 -6.68
N GLU A 52 -6.24 4.34 -7.06
CA GLU A 52 -6.82 5.28 -7.98
C GLU A 52 -6.85 4.66 -9.36
N GLU A 53 -7.97 4.82 -10.02
CA GLU A 53 -8.06 4.38 -11.40
C GLU A 53 -7.92 5.57 -12.30
N ASN A 54 -6.88 5.59 -13.08
CA ASN A 54 -6.66 6.65 -14.05
C ASN A 54 -7.28 6.24 -15.35
N GLN A 55 -8.17 7.08 -15.79
CA GLN A 55 -8.88 6.80 -17.02
C GLN A 55 -8.31 7.60 -18.17
#